data_a3c02f862b3df060d0976ca5479b8a7b
#
_entry.id   a3c02f862b3df060d0976ca5479b8a7b
#
_cell.length_a   1.000
_cell.length_b   1.000
_cell.length_c   1.000
_cell.angle_alpha   90.00
_cell.angle_beta   90.00
_cell.angle_gamma   90.00
#
_symmetry.space_group_name_H-M   'P 1'
#
loop_
_entity.id
_entity.type
_entity.pdbx_description
1 polymer ?
#
loop_
_entity_poly.entity_id
_entity_poly.type
_entity_poly.pdbx_seq_one_letter_code
_entity_poly.pdbx_strand_id
1 'polypeptide(L)'
;MHLALEKNEIMKIYTKKGDDGTTGLLGGTRVPKHHLRIEAYGTVDELNSYLGLLRDLAPAHKDILLFIQDRLFTLGSHLAVDPSHEGKMKLPEIHEADVTALETAMDTMDESLEPMRNFILPGGNVVVSHCHIARTICRRAERCVAALNDHQKVDDLIMHYLNRLSDYLFVLSRKLTVEFNAEEIPWKPQ
;
A
#
# COMPACT_ATOMS: atom_id res chain seq x y z
N MET A 1 8.78 -19.66 -48.70
CA MET A 1 7.96 -19.42 -47.49
C MET A 1 8.92 -19.18 -46.35
N HIS A 2 9.31 -17.87 -46.13
CA HIS A 2 10.25 -17.43 -45.09
C HIS A 2 9.43 -17.09 -43.85
N LEU A 3 9.51 -17.91 -42.83
CA LEU A 3 9.06 -17.60 -41.50
C LEU A 3 10.07 -16.60 -40.91
N ALA A 4 9.66 -15.32 -40.86
CA ALA A 4 10.36 -14.31 -40.06
C ALA A 4 10.16 -14.68 -38.59
N LEU A 5 11.22 -15.14 -37.94
CA LEU A 5 11.31 -15.27 -36.49
C LEU A 5 11.27 -13.83 -35.94
N GLU A 6 10.13 -13.45 -35.33
CA GLU A 6 10.08 -12.22 -34.53
C GLU A 6 11.14 -12.32 -33.43
N LYS A 7 12.09 -11.38 -33.46
CA LYS A 7 13.04 -11.20 -32.38
C LYS A 7 12.25 -10.85 -31.12
N ASN A 8 12.17 -11.76 -30.16
CA ASN A 8 11.83 -11.45 -28.78
C ASN A 8 12.86 -10.45 -28.26
N GLU A 9 12.58 -9.16 -28.40
CA GLU A 9 13.38 -8.14 -27.73
C GLU A 9 13.13 -8.28 -26.23
N ILE A 10 14.13 -8.80 -25.50
CA ILE A 10 14.11 -8.84 -24.03
C ILE A 10 14.02 -7.38 -23.57
N MET A 11 12.88 -7.01 -22.99
CA MET A 11 12.66 -5.67 -22.46
C MET A 11 13.66 -5.39 -21.33
N LYS A 12 14.58 -4.45 -21.58
CA LYS A 12 15.54 -4.03 -20.55
C LYS A 12 14.84 -3.21 -19.48
N ILE A 13 15.10 -3.52 -18.21
CA ILE A 13 14.55 -2.77 -17.07
C ILE A 13 15.07 -1.32 -17.06
N TYR A 14 16.33 -1.11 -17.37
CA TYR A 14 16.91 0.25 -17.42
C TYR A 14 16.69 0.90 -18.77
N THR A 15 16.15 2.11 -18.76
CA THR A 15 15.92 2.93 -19.99
C THR A 15 16.85 4.13 -20.08
N LYS A 16 17.55 4.48 -19.00
CA LYS A 16 18.39 5.68 -18.82
C LYS A 16 17.65 7.03 -19.01
N LYS A 17 16.33 6.98 -19.21
CA LYS A 17 15.51 8.19 -19.44
C LYS A 17 15.28 9.03 -18.17
N GLY A 18 15.67 8.51 -16.99
CA GLY A 18 15.49 9.18 -15.70
C GLY A 18 16.77 9.73 -15.08
N ASP A 19 17.91 9.65 -15.80
CA ASP A 19 19.22 10.05 -15.24
C ASP A 19 19.35 11.57 -15.08
N ASP A 20 18.49 12.34 -15.75
CA ASP A 20 18.37 13.79 -15.65
C ASP A 20 17.53 14.28 -14.43
N GLY A 21 17.10 13.39 -13.54
CA GLY A 21 16.26 13.73 -12.38
C GLY A 21 14.78 13.88 -12.71
N THR A 22 14.35 13.52 -13.93
CA THR A 22 12.94 13.48 -14.32
C THR A 22 12.43 12.05 -14.49
N THR A 23 11.10 11.88 -14.53
CA THR A 23 10.44 10.59 -14.81
C THR A 23 9.15 10.83 -15.60
N GLY A 24 8.60 9.77 -16.22
CA GLY A 24 7.33 9.84 -16.94
C GLY A 24 6.17 9.39 -16.08
N LEU A 25 5.05 10.12 -16.15
CA LEU A 25 3.75 9.64 -15.69
C LEU A 25 3.13 8.69 -16.72
N LEU A 26 2.12 7.93 -16.31
CA LEU A 26 1.28 7.18 -17.25
C LEU A 26 0.50 8.17 -18.13
N GLY A 27 0.74 8.15 -19.44
CA GLY A 27 0.26 9.17 -20.39
C GLY A 27 1.40 9.94 -21.06
N GLY A 28 2.63 9.85 -20.51
CA GLY A 28 3.88 10.30 -21.17
C GLY A 28 4.42 11.63 -20.69
N THR A 29 3.67 12.42 -19.92
CA THR A 29 4.18 13.69 -19.36
C THR A 29 5.37 13.45 -18.44
N ARG A 30 6.45 14.23 -18.67
CA ARG A 30 7.67 14.19 -17.86
C ARG A 30 7.55 15.18 -16.70
N VAL A 31 7.89 14.69 -15.50
CA VAL A 31 7.87 15.48 -14.26
C VAL A 31 9.17 15.26 -13.48
N PRO A 32 9.58 16.19 -12.60
CA PRO A 32 10.67 15.97 -11.66
C PRO A 32 10.39 14.76 -10.76
N LYS A 33 11.42 14.01 -10.40
CA LYS A 33 11.28 12.84 -9.50
C LYS A 33 10.72 13.17 -8.11
N HIS A 34 10.78 14.43 -7.68
CA HIS A 34 10.19 14.93 -6.43
C HIS A 34 8.79 15.53 -6.61
N HIS A 35 8.12 15.26 -7.73
CA HIS A 35 6.75 15.72 -7.96
C HIS A 35 5.78 15.00 -7.01
N LEU A 36 4.71 15.69 -6.54
CA LEU A 36 3.76 15.14 -5.56
C LEU A 36 3.14 13.79 -5.98
N ARG A 37 2.86 13.58 -7.28
CA ARG A 37 2.37 12.29 -7.77
C ARG A 37 3.41 11.18 -7.61
N ILE A 38 4.69 11.50 -7.86
CA ILE A 38 5.78 10.54 -7.70
C ILE A 38 5.94 10.18 -6.22
N GLU A 39 5.88 11.16 -5.34
CA GLU A 39 5.94 10.95 -3.89
C GLU A 39 4.76 10.08 -3.40
N ALA A 40 3.54 10.37 -3.87
CA ALA A 40 2.35 9.63 -3.49
C ALA A 40 2.42 8.16 -3.93
N TYR A 41 2.57 7.87 -5.23
CA TYR A 41 2.62 6.49 -5.68
C TYR A 41 3.90 5.76 -5.26
N GLY A 42 5.02 6.47 -5.14
CA GLY A 42 6.28 5.89 -4.66
C GLY A 42 6.19 5.44 -3.21
N THR A 43 5.49 6.19 -2.34
CA THR A 43 5.25 5.77 -0.96
C THR A 43 4.24 4.61 -0.89
N VAL A 44 3.26 4.55 -1.79
CA VAL A 44 2.37 3.37 -1.92
C VAL A 44 3.16 2.14 -2.37
N ASP A 45 4.14 2.28 -3.28
CA ASP A 45 5.01 1.19 -3.71
C ASP A 45 5.94 0.72 -2.57
N GLU A 46 6.49 1.64 -1.77
CA GLU A 46 7.23 1.30 -0.55
C GLU A 46 6.38 0.46 0.42
N LEU A 47 5.13 0.89 0.67
CA LEU A 47 4.18 0.14 1.49
C LEU A 47 3.94 -1.25 0.91
N ASN A 48 3.70 -1.36 -0.39
CA ASN A 48 3.45 -2.61 -1.09
C ASN A 48 4.64 -3.59 -0.96
N SER A 49 5.85 -3.08 -1.14
CA SER A 49 7.08 -3.86 -0.95
C SER A 49 7.22 -4.36 0.49
N TYR A 50 6.89 -3.49 1.47
CA TYR A 50 6.96 -3.85 2.89
C TYR A 50 5.90 -4.88 3.29
N LEU A 51 4.70 -4.82 2.69
CA LEU A 51 3.67 -5.85 2.87
C LEU A 51 4.09 -7.20 2.28
N GLY A 52 4.90 -7.21 1.23
CA GLY A 52 5.55 -8.44 0.74
C GLY A 52 6.38 -9.12 1.81
N LEU A 53 7.24 -8.36 2.52
CA LEU A 53 8.00 -8.88 3.65
C LEU A 53 7.07 -9.39 4.78
N LEU A 54 6.04 -8.62 5.13
CA LEU A 54 5.09 -9.03 6.18
C LEU A 54 4.36 -10.32 5.79
N ARG A 55 3.96 -10.48 4.53
CA ARG A 55 3.32 -11.68 3.99
C ARG A 55 4.22 -12.92 4.14
N ASP A 56 5.52 -12.77 3.90
CA ASP A 56 6.48 -13.87 4.02
C ASP A 56 6.71 -14.25 5.50
N LEU A 57 6.60 -13.28 6.42
CA LEU A 57 6.75 -13.47 7.86
C LEU A 57 5.48 -13.96 8.57
N ALA A 58 4.30 -13.74 7.98
CA ALA A 58 2.99 -14.09 8.54
C ALA A 58 2.18 -14.94 7.55
N PRO A 59 2.60 -16.20 7.27
CA PRO A 59 2.00 -17.05 6.23
C PRO A 59 0.52 -17.37 6.45
N ALA A 60 0.02 -17.34 7.69
CA ALA A 60 -1.40 -17.52 8.00
C ALA A 60 -2.29 -16.42 7.42
N HIS A 61 -1.72 -15.24 7.16
CA HIS A 61 -2.40 -14.07 6.60
C HIS A 61 -2.05 -13.82 5.11
N LYS A 62 -1.42 -14.80 4.44
CA LYS A 62 -0.87 -14.66 3.09
C LYS A 62 -1.91 -14.17 2.09
N ASP A 63 -3.11 -14.75 2.10
CA ASP A 63 -4.11 -14.50 1.04
C ASP A 63 -4.65 -13.07 1.12
N ILE A 64 -4.98 -12.59 2.32
CA ILE A 64 -5.44 -11.22 2.51
C ILE A 64 -4.31 -10.20 2.24
N LEU A 65 -3.07 -10.49 2.62
CA LEU A 65 -1.94 -9.60 2.34
C LEU A 65 -1.63 -9.55 0.83
N LEU A 66 -1.79 -10.67 0.11
CA LEU A 66 -1.68 -10.69 -1.35
C LEU A 66 -2.79 -9.88 -2.02
N PHE A 67 -4.03 -10.00 -1.55
CA PHE A 67 -5.15 -9.15 -2.00
C PHE A 67 -4.83 -7.67 -1.77
N ILE A 68 -4.35 -7.29 -0.59
CA ILE A 68 -3.98 -5.90 -0.29
C ILE A 68 -2.87 -5.40 -1.23
N GLN A 69 -1.85 -6.21 -1.50
CA GLN A 69 -0.78 -5.86 -2.44
C GLN A 69 -1.31 -5.60 -3.86
N ASP A 70 -2.24 -6.42 -4.34
CA ASP A 70 -2.89 -6.22 -5.63
C ASP A 70 -3.69 -4.90 -5.67
N ARG A 71 -4.45 -4.59 -4.61
CA ARG A 71 -5.16 -3.31 -4.51
C ARG A 71 -4.22 -2.12 -4.46
N LEU A 72 -3.07 -2.22 -3.77
CA LEU A 72 -2.07 -1.15 -3.75
C LEU A 72 -1.44 -0.91 -5.14
N PHE A 73 -1.24 -1.94 -5.96
CA PHE A 73 -0.85 -1.75 -7.37
C PHE A 73 -1.93 -1.01 -8.16
N THR A 74 -3.19 -1.35 -7.94
CA THR A 74 -4.32 -0.64 -8.54
C THR A 74 -4.32 0.84 -8.14
N LEU A 75 -4.23 1.14 -6.82
CA LEU A 75 -4.11 2.50 -6.30
C LEU A 75 -2.94 3.27 -6.91
N GLY A 76 -1.75 2.66 -6.92
CA GLY A 76 -0.54 3.25 -7.48
C GLY A 76 -0.69 3.59 -8.96
N SER A 77 -1.40 2.76 -9.75
CA SER A 77 -1.64 3.03 -11.17
C SER A 77 -2.52 4.27 -11.36
N HIS A 78 -3.57 4.46 -10.56
CA HIS A 78 -4.40 5.67 -10.61
C HIS A 78 -3.61 6.93 -10.20
N LEU A 79 -2.78 6.84 -9.17
CA LEU A 79 -1.94 7.95 -8.74
C LEU A 79 -0.86 8.32 -9.77
N ALA A 80 -0.41 7.36 -10.58
CA ALA A 80 0.63 7.56 -11.59
C ALA A 80 0.10 8.15 -12.92
N VAL A 81 -1.22 8.24 -13.13
CA VAL A 81 -1.80 8.79 -14.36
C VAL A 81 -1.53 10.29 -14.46
N ASP A 82 -1.15 10.71 -15.66
CA ASP A 82 -1.14 12.12 -16.04
C ASP A 82 -2.57 12.69 -16.01
N PRO A 83 -2.84 13.83 -15.32
CA PRO A 83 -4.16 14.43 -15.27
C PRO A 83 -4.78 14.72 -16.63
N SER A 84 -3.97 15.02 -17.65
CA SER A 84 -4.46 15.26 -19.03
C SER A 84 -4.96 13.98 -19.71
N HIS A 85 -4.67 12.81 -19.16
CA HIS A 85 -5.05 11.49 -19.65
C HIS A 85 -6.02 10.75 -18.71
N GLU A 86 -6.48 11.39 -17.65
CA GLU A 86 -7.45 10.83 -16.72
C GLU A 86 -8.75 10.46 -17.44
N GLY A 87 -9.30 9.27 -17.16
CA GLY A 87 -10.46 8.72 -17.87
C GLY A 87 -10.22 8.22 -19.31
N LYS A 88 -9.04 8.43 -19.89
CA LYS A 88 -8.69 7.94 -21.24
C LYS A 88 -7.95 6.61 -21.23
N MET A 89 -7.44 6.19 -20.08
CA MET A 89 -6.72 4.93 -19.92
C MET A 89 -7.60 3.91 -19.20
N LYS A 90 -7.60 2.69 -19.69
CA LYS A 90 -8.28 1.57 -19.00
C LYS A 90 -7.37 1.10 -17.87
N LEU A 91 -7.73 1.42 -16.64
CA LEU A 91 -7.07 0.98 -15.41
C LEU A 91 -7.93 -0.07 -14.68
N PRO A 92 -7.35 -0.92 -13.84
CA PRO A 92 -8.11 -1.70 -12.88
C PRO A 92 -8.93 -0.77 -11.98
N GLU A 93 -10.11 -1.19 -11.57
CA GLU A 93 -11.00 -0.38 -10.73
C GLU A 93 -10.80 -0.67 -9.24
N ILE A 94 -11.06 0.34 -8.41
CA ILE A 94 -11.19 0.24 -6.96
C ILE A 94 -12.65 0.34 -6.63
N HIS A 95 -13.13 -0.50 -5.72
CA HIS A 95 -14.53 -0.58 -5.34
C HIS A 95 -14.71 -0.41 -3.84
N GLU A 96 -15.88 0.06 -3.40
CA GLU A 96 -16.27 0.06 -1.98
C GLU A 96 -16.11 -1.33 -1.33
N ALA A 97 -16.32 -2.39 -2.10
CA ALA A 97 -16.11 -3.76 -1.65
C ALA A 97 -14.67 -4.04 -1.20
N ASP A 98 -13.67 -3.34 -1.76
CA ASP A 98 -12.27 -3.50 -1.36
C ASP A 98 -12.04 -2.93 0.05
N VAL A 99 -12.72 -1.84 0.39
CA VAL A 99 -12.71 -1.25 1.75
C VAL A 99 -13.45 -2.17 2.72
N THR A 100 -14.65 -2.63 2.34
CA THR A 100 -15.46 -3.55 3.15
C THR A 100 -14.73 -4.87 3.44
N ALA A 101 -13.89 -5.36 2.51
CA ALA A 101 -13.08 -6.56 2.74
C ALA A 101 -12.08 -6.37 3.91
N LEU A 102 -11.49 -5.19 4.05
CA LEU A 102 -10.62 -4.86 5.18
C LEU A 102 -11.41 -4.79 6.49
N GLU A 103 -12.59 -4.18 6.47
CA GLU A 103 -13.48 -4.07 7.62
C GLU A 103 -13.91 -5.46 8.11
N THR A 104 -14.37 -6.31 7.21
CA THR A 104 -14.77 -7.70 7.52
C THR A 104 -13.60 -8.50 8.11
N ALA A 105 -12.39 -8.31 7.57
CA ALA A 105 -11.21 -8.98 8.10
C ALA A 105 -10.85 -8.50 9.51
N MET A 106 -11.02 -7.20 9.81
CA MET A 106 -10.84 -6.67 11.16
C MET A 106 -11.86 -7.23 12.14
N ASP A 107 -13.15 -7.21 11.77
CA ASP A 107 -14.23 -7.74 12.61
C ASP A 107 -13.96 -9.21 12.97
N THR A 108 -13.53 -10.02 12.00
CA THR A 108 -13.17 -11.42 12.22
C THR A 108 -11.99 -11.58 13.19
N MET A 109 -10.97 -10.71 13.10
CA MET A 109 -9.84 -10.76 14.03
C MET A 109 -10.26 -10.33 15.44
N ASP A 110 -11.11 -9.31 15.57
CA ASP A 110 -11.57 -8.76 16.83
C ASP A 110 -12.42 -9.74 17.65
N GLU A 111 -13.11 -10.71 17.01
CA GLU A 111 -13.81 -11.79 17.73
C GLU A 111 -12.92 -12.57 18.71
N SER A 112 -11.62 -12.61 18.45
CA SER A 112 -10.62 -13.35 19.23
C SER A 112 -9.68 -12.47 20.05
N LEU A 113 -9.86 -11.15 20.00
CA LEU A 113 -9.01 -10.18 20.69
C LEU A 113 -9.70 -9.62 21.93
N GLU A 114 -8.95 -9.45 23.02
CA GLU A 114 -9.43 -8.74 24.19
C GLU A 114 -9.72 -7.27 23.86
N PRO A 115 -10.79 -6.67 24.39
CA PRO A 115 -11.09 -5.26 24.17
C PRO A 115 -9.94 -4.35 24.58
N MET A 116 -9.52 -3.48 23.70
CA MET A 116 -8.45 -2.51 23.96
C MET A 116 -8.92 -1.45 24.98
N ARG A 117 -8.15 -1.27 26.06
CA ARG A 117 -8.42 -0.27 27.11
C ARG A 117 -7.40 0.85 27.17
N ASN A 118 -6.25 0.68 26.56
CA ASN A 118 -5.14 1.61 26.54
C ASN A 118 -4.48 1.61 25.15
N PHE A 119 -3.77 2.67 24.81
CA PHE A 119 -2.81 2.60 23.70
C PHE A 119 -1.73 1.58 24.02
N ILE A 120 -1.18 0.96 22.97
CA ILE A 120 -0.13 -0.05 23.10
C ILE A 120 1.19 0.49 22.52
N LEU A 121 2.29 0.08 23.13
CA LEU A 121 3.62 0.35 22.60
C LEU A 121 3.92 -0.66 21.48
N PRO A 122 4.35 -0.19 20.29
CA PRO A 122 4.75 -1.08 19.21
C PRO A 122 5.92 -1.98 19.59
N GLY A 123 5.82 -3.29 19.39
CA GLY A 123 6.91 -4.22 19.70
C GLY A 123 6.42 -5.58 20.18
N GLY A 124 7.25 -6.28 20.97
CA GLY A 124 6.97 -7.57 21.56
C GLY A 124 7.43 -8.78 20.72
N ASN A 125 7.34 -8.71 19.39
CA ASN A 125 7.82 -9.72 18.47
C ASN A 125 8.28 -9.06 17.17
N VAL A 126 9.24 -9.65 16.44
CA VAL A 126 9.77 -9.11 15.18
C VAL A 126 8.66 -8.93 14.13
N VAL A 127 7.78 -9.91 13.98
CA VAL A 127 6.68 -9.85 12.99
C VAL A 127 5.68 -8.75 13.37
N VAL A 128 5.34 -8.63 14.66
CA VAL A 128 4.48 -7.56 15.20
C VAL A 128 5.10 -6.18 14.93
N SER A 129 6.41 -6.04 15.19
CA SER A 129 7.14 -4.79 14.92
C SER A 129 7.10 -4.43 13.44
N HIS A 130 7.29 -5.39 12.52
CA HIS A 130 7.15 -5.18 11.08
C HIS A 130 5.72 -4.76 10.70
N CYS A 131 4.69 -5.34 11.31
CA CYS A 131 3.32 -4.93 11.07
C CYS A 131 3.07 -3.47 11.50
N HIS A 132 3.58 -3.04 12.64
CA HIS A 132 3.51 -1.63 13.06
C HIS A 132 4.29 -0.69 12.13
N ILE A 133 5.44 -1.10 11.60
CA ILE A 133 6.18 -0.31 10.60
C ILE A 133 5.35 -0.18 9.33
N ALA A 134 4.78 -1.27 8.80
CA ALA A 134 3.86 -1.23 7.66
C ALA A 134 2.71 -0.24 7.87
N ARG A 135 2.09 -0.26 9.06
CA ARG A 135 1.05 0.68 9.45
C ARG A 135 1.52 2.14 9.39
N THR A 136 2.72 2.44 9.87
CA THR A 136 3.24 3.82 9.84
C THR A 136 3.62 4.27 8.43
N ILE A 137 4.10 3.36 7.58
CA ILE A 137 4.33 3.63 6.14
C ILE A 137 2.98 3.90 5.46
N CYS A 138 1.93 3.09 5.73
CA CYS A 138 0.58 3.31 5.22
C CYS A 138 0.06 4.71 5.55
N ARG A 139 0.19 5.15 6.81
CA ARG A 139 -0.19 6.50 7.26
C ARG A 139 0.64 7.59 6.58
N ARG A 140 1.89 7.32 6.23
CA ARG A 140 2.70 8.25 5.43
C ARG A 140 2.20 8.30 3.99
N ALA A 141 1.90 7.16 3.36
CA ALA A 141 1.29 7.10 2.02
C ALA A 141 -0.03 7.87 1.97
N GLU A 142 -0.91 7.68 2.95
CA GLU A 142 -2.16 8.43 3.11
C GLU A 142 -1.91 9.96 3.12
N ARG A 143 -0.95 10.44 3.91
CA ARG A 143 -0.61 11.88 3.95
C ARG A 143 -0.04 12.40 2.62
N CYS A 144 0.77 11.60 1.91
CA CYS A 144 1.28 11.98 0.59
C CYS A 144 0.15 12.08 -0.44
N VAL A 145 -0.82 11.16 -0.40
CA VAL A 145 -2.01 11.21 -1.25
C VAL A 145 -2.91 12.39 -0.88
N ALA A 146 -3.09 12.68 0.41
CA ALA A 146 -3.83 13.86 0.86
C ALA A 146 -3.19 15.16 0.36
N ALA A 147 -1.87 15.30 0.48
CA ALA A 147 -1.14 16.46 -0.03
C ALA A 147 -1.26 16.59 -1.57
N LEU A 148 -1.28 15.47 -2.31
CA LEU A 148 -1.57 15.48 -3.74
C LEU A 148 -3.00 15.96 -4.01
N ASN A 149 -3.98 15.48 -3.24
CA ASN A 149 -5.40 15.81 -3.41
C ASN A 149 -5.70 17.31 -3.19
N ASP A 150 -4.90 18.01 -2.37
CA ASP A 150 -5.00 19.47 -2.18
C ASP A 150 -4.69 20.25 -3.47
N HIS A 151 -3.94 19.67 -4.39
CA HIS A 151 -3.52 20.29 -5.66
C HIS A 151 -4.20 19.70 -6.90
N GLN A 152 -4.51 18.41 -6.84
CA GLN A 152 -5.06 17.64 -7.95
C GLN A 152 -6.00 16.58 -7.39
N LYS A 153 -7.28 16.68 -7.70
CA LYS A 153 -8.31 15.75 -7.19
C LYS A 153 -7.89 14.29 -7.40
N VAL A 154 -7.96 13.52 -6.34
CA VAL A 154 -7.76 12.07 -6.31
C VAL A 154 -9.10 11.42 -5.99
N ASP A 155 -9.34 10.20 -6.48
CA ASP A 155 -10.53 9.44 -6.15
C ASP A 155 -10.63 9.25 -4.62
N ASP A 156 -11.77 9.58 -4.04
CA ASP A 156 -12.01 9.51 -2.59
C ASP A 156 -11.86 8.07 -2.06
N LEU A 157 -12.14 7.04 -2.89
CA LEU A 157 -11.93 5.63 -2.52
C LEU A 157 -10.45 5.31 -2.23
N ILE A 158 -9.50 5.98 -2.89
CA ILE A 158 -8.07 5.80 -2.59
C ILE A 158 -7.76 6.24 -1.16
N MET A 159 -8.30 7.39 -0.75
CA MET A 159 -8.13 7.90 0.62
C MET A 159 -8.81 6.98 1.63
N HIS A 160 -10.04 6.56 1.35
CA HIS A 160 -10.80 5.66 2.21
C HIS A 160 -10.06 4.32 2.41
N TYR A 161 -9.54 3.75 1.32
CA TYR A 161 -8.80 2.49 1.38
C TYR A 161 -7.52 2.60 2.22
N LEU A 162 -6.69 3.61 2.00
CA LEU A 162 -5.45 3.80 2.76
C LEU A 162 -5.72 4.05 4.25
N ASN A 163 -6.74 4.82 4.57
CA ASN A 163 -7.16 5.04 5.94
C ASN A 163 -7.56 3.72 6.60
N ARG A 164 -8.46 2.96 5.96
CA ARG A 164 -8.94 1.66 6.46
C ARG A 164 -7.82 0.62 6.54
N LEU A 165 -6.88 0.62 5.58
CA LEU A 165 -5.72 -0.26 5.62
C LEU A 165 -4.82 0.02 6.83
N SER A 166 -4.69 1.28 7.25
CA SER A 166 -3.93 1.61 8.46
C SER A 166 -4.56 1.03 9.71
N ASP A 167 -5.89 1.00 9.79
CA ASP A 167 -6.65 0.40 10.90
C ASP A 167 -6.52 -1.14 10.85
N TYR A 168 -6.66 -1.73 9.67
CA TYR A 168 -6.44 -3.16 9.46
C TYR A 168 -5.05 -3.61 9.96
N LEU A 169 -4.00 -2.88 9.60
CA LEU A 169 -2.63 -3.20 10.02
C LEU A 169 -2.46 -3.06 11.55
N PHE A 170 -3.21 -2.16 12.18
CA PHE A 170 -3.21 -2.07 13.64
C PHE A 170 -3.87 -3.30 14.27
N VAL A 171 -5.06 -3.70 13.83
CA VAL A 171 -5.75 -4.90 14.33
C VAL A 171 -4.93 -6.16 14.03
N LEU A 172 -4.36 -6.27 12.83
CA LEU A 172 -3.45 -7.38 12.48
C LEU A 172 -2.24 -7.43 13.43
N SER A 173 -1.65 -6.30 13.81
CA SER A 173 -0.52 -6.30 14.75
C SER A 173 -0.89 -6.90 16.11
N ARG A 174 -2.10 -6.64 16.61
CA ARG A 174 -2.64 -7.23 17.83
C ARG A 174 -2.92 -8.74 17.65
N LYS A 175 -3.49 -9.13 16.53
CA LYS A 175 -3.71 -10.55 16.19
C LYS A 175 -2.40 -11.32 16.16
N LEU A 176 -1.38 -10.79 15.50
CA LEU A 176 -0.04 -11.37 15.47
C LEU A 176 0.60 -11.44 16.86
N THR A 177 0.33 -10.47 17.76
CA THR A 177 0.81 -10.52 19.14
C THR A 177 0.28 -11.77 19.85
N VAL A 178 -1.00 -12.08 19.70
CA VAL A 178 -1.61 -13.30 20.25
C VAL A 178 -1.05 -14.55 19.58
N GLU A 179 -0.98 -14.59 18.26
CA GLU A 179 -0.51 -15.76 17.49
C GLU A 179 0.95 -16.13 17.79
N PHE A 180 1.80 -15.14 18.03
CA PHE A 180 3.21 -15.35 18.38
C PHE A 180 3.46 -15.42 19.90
N ASN A 181 2.40 -15.48 20.74
CA ASN A 181 2.50 -15.47 22.20
C ASN A 181 3.40 -14.34 22.73
N ALA A 182 3.33 -13.17 22.09
CA ALA A 182 4.06 -12.00 22.52
C ALA A 182 3.26 -11.20 23.56
N GLU A 183 3.93 -10.31 24.27
CA GLU A 183 3.29 -9.43 25.25
C GLU A 183 2.85 -8.13 24.59
N GLU A 184 1.56 -7.76 24.76
CA GLU A 184 1.05 -6.43 24.40
C GLU A 184 1.31 -5.48 25.56
N ILE A 185 2.20 -4.50 25.38
CA ILE A 185 2.58 -3.57 26.43
C ILE A 185 1.69 -2.33 26.39
N PRO A 186 0.80 -2.13 27.38
CA PRO A 186 -0.04 -0.93 27.44
C PRO A 186 0.81 0.33 27.71
N TRP A 187 0.55 1.38 26.95
CA TRP A 187 1.15 2.67 27.25
C TRP A 187 0.46 3.29 28.47
N LYS A 188 1.26 3.61 29.50
CA LYS A 188 0.82 4.32 30.70
C LYS A 188 1.55 5.65 30.74
N PRO A 189 0.84 6.82 30.72
CA PRO A 189 1.48 8.12 30.91
C PRO A 189 2.16 8.16 32.31
N GLN A 190 3.36 8.75 32.34
CA GLN A 190 4.11 8.99 33.59
C GLN A 190 3.65 10.29 34.24
#